data_5b811927d18742426882d861c2628c65
#
_entry.id   5b811927d18742426882d861c2628c65
#
_cell.length_a   1.000
_cell.length_b   1.000
_cell.length_c   1.000
_cell.angle_alpha   90.00
_cell.angle_beta   90.00
_cell.angle_gamma   90.00
#
_symmetry.space_group_name_H-M   'P 1'
#
loop_
_entity.id
_entity.type
_entity.pdbx_description
1 polymer ?
#
loop_
_entity_poly.entity_id
_entity_poly.type
_entity_poly.pdbx_seq_one_letter_code
_entity_poly.pdbx_strand_id
1 'polypeptide(L)'
;MRNLKKFVALSLVAGMTLLAGCGSKVPENTVNSVDDLPGKTIGVQLGTTGDIYASDYEEPADADTPASKIERYNKGNDAVQALKQGKIDCVIIDEQPAKAFVEKNDDLKILDEEFAVEEYAICISKDNKDLTEKINGALAELKEDGTLNQITANYIGDDTKGTCPYESPENVDRSNGTLTMATNAAFE
;
A
#
# COMPACT_ATOMS: atom_id res chain seq x y z
N MET A 1 -47.80 44.98 -3.75
CA MET A 1 -47.13 44.02 -4.68
C MET A 1 -45.62 44.30 -4.86
N ARG A 2 -45.08 45.47 -4.44
CA ARG A 2 -43.64 45.78 -4.64
C ARG A 2 -42.71 45.17 -3.59
N ASN A 3 -43.23 44.70 -2.47
CA ASN A 3 -42.43 44.12 -1.36
C ASN A 3 -42.29 42.59 -1.45
N LEU A 4 -43.17 41.93 -2.25
CA LEU A 4 -43.08 40.47 -2.42
C LEU A 4 -41.89 40.04 -3.30
N LYS A 5 -41.50 40.89 -4.28
CA LYS A 5 -40.36 40.61 -5.15
C LYS A 5 -38.99 40.73 -4.43
N LYS A 6 -38.92 41.48 -3.35
CA LYS A 6 -37.68 41.62 -2.56
C LYS A 6 -37.45 40.44 -1.59
N PHE A 7 -38.52 39.79 -1.14
CA PHE A 7 -38.42 38.62 -0.29
C PHE A 7 -38.05 37.36 -1.05
N VAL A 8 -38.49 37.22 -2.33
CA VAL A 8 -38.11 36.07 -3.18
C VAL A 8 -36.67 36.14 -3.62
N ALA A 9 -36.11 37.34 -3.82
CA ALA A 9 -34.69 37.50 -4.17
C ALA A 9 -33.75 37.18 -2.98
N LEU A 10 -34.17 37.45 -1.74
CA LEU A 10 -33.36 37.19 -0.55
C LEU A 10 -33.37 35.70 -0.17
N SER A 11 -34.46 34.96 -0.43
CA SER A 11 -34.51 33.51 -0.19
C SER A 11 -33.73 32.69 -1.22
N LEU A 12 -33.47 33.21 -2.41
CA LEU A 12 -32.66 32.53 -3.42
C LEU A 12 -31.15 32.64 -3.15
N VAL A 13 -30.71 33.74 -2.50
CA VAL A 13 -29.29 33.91 -2.13
C VAL A 13 -28.92 33.08 -0.89
N ALA A 14 -29.85 32.87 0.05
CA ALA A 14 -29.64 32.03 1.22
C ALA A 14 -29.59 30.52 0.89
N GLY A 15 -30.15 30.09 -0.25
CA GLY A 15 -30.14 28.69 -0.69
C GLY A 15 -28.89 28.25 -1.44
N MET A 16 -28.04 29.16 -1.88
CA MET A 16 -26.80 28.84 -2.62
C MET A 16 -25.54 28.66 -1.77
N THR A 17 -25.61 28.96 -0.46
CA THR A 17 -24.46 28.83 0.44
C THR A 17 -24.35 27.47 1.14
N LEU A 18 -25.24 26.51 0.83
CA LEU A 18 -25.24 25.18 1.47
C LEU A 18 -24.72 24.04 0.57
N LEU A 19 -24.15 24.36 -0.60
CA LEU A 19 -23.55 23.36 -1.50
C LEU A 19 -22.02 23.44 -1.60
N ALA A 20 -21.35 24.14 -0.71
CA ALA A 20 -19.92 24.01 -0.50
C ALA A 20 -19.65 22.79 0.41
N GLY A 21 -20.01 21.60 -0.06
CA GLY A 21 -19.52 20.33 0.43
C GLY A 21 -18.07 20.13 -0.03
N CYS A 22 -17.17 21.07 0.26
CA CYS A 22 -15.75 20.79 0.30
C CYS A 22 -15.53 19.89 1.52
N GLY A 23 -15.36 18.59 1.31
CA GLY A 23 -14.79 17.73 2.33
C GLY A 23 -13.55 18.46 2.88
N SER A 24 -13.48 18.66 4.19
CA SER A 24 -12.33 19.28 4.83
C SER A 24 -11.12 18.43 4.50
N LYS A 25 -10.10 19.04 3.87
CA LYS A 25 -8.82 18.36 3.68
C LYS A 25 -8.18 18.11 5.05
N VAL A 26 -7.53 16.96 5.20
CA VAL A 26 -6.68 16.71 6.37
C VAL A 26 -5.50 17.68 6.35
N PRO A 27 -4.99 18.12 7.52
CA PRO A 27 -3.80 18.95 7.59
C PRO A 27 -2.58 18.18 7.03
N GLU A 28 -1.74 18.87 6.27
CA GLU A 28 -0.51 18.29 5.71
C GLU A 28 0.57 18.12 6.80
N ASN A 29 1.45 17.12 6.61
CA ASN A 29 2.64 16.86 7.44
C ASN A 29 2.34 16.68 8.94
N THR A 30 1.26 15.97 9.27
CA THR A 30 0.86 15.67 10.66
C THR A 30 1.32 14.32 11.14
N VAL A 31 1.94 13.51 10.28
CA VAL A 31 2.53 12.20 10.60
C VAL A 31 4.03 12.25 10.31
N ASN A 32 4.85 12.10 11.35
CA ASN A 32 6.31 12.13 11.29
C ASN A 32 6.94 10.87 11.90
N SER A 33 6.17 10.09 12.65
CA SER A 33 6.55 8.83 13.28
C SER A 33 5.34 7.91 13.41
N VAL A 34 5.57 6.66 13.80
CA VAL A 34 4.49 5.69 14.10
C VAL A 34 3.64 6.16 15.28
N ASP A 35 4.20 6.89 16.23
CA ASP A 35 3.49 7.44 17.39
C ASP A 35 2.42 8.50 17.01
N ASP A 36 2.52 9.08 15.83
CA ASP A 36 1.56 10.06 15.33
C ASP A 36 0.30 9.43 14.68
N LEU A 37 0.28 8.11 14.47
CA LEU A 37 -0.81 7.40 13.78
C LEU A 37 -2.15 7.40 14.51
N PRO A 38 -2.23 7.35 15.87
CA PRO A 38 -3.50 7.41 16.56
C PRO A 38 -4.34 8.63 16.19
N GLY A 39 -5.61 8.39 15.86
CA GLY A 39 -6.57 9.44 15.47
C GLY A 39 -6.41 9.97 14.04
N LYS A 40 -5.53 9.38 13.22
CA LYS A 40 -5.34 9.76 11.81
C LYS A 40 -6.24 8.98 10.86
N THR A 41 -6.35 9.50 9.65
CA THR A 41 -6.92 8.76 8.51
C THR A 41 -5.78 8.14 7.73
N ILE A 42 -5.68 6.82 7.76
CA ILE A 42 -4.57 6.04 7.21
C ILE A 42 -5.04 5.30 5.96
N GLY A 43 -4.36 5.48 4.85
CA GLY A 43 -4.60 4.72 3.62
C GLY A 43 -3.78 3.44 3.58
N VAL A 44 -4.40 2.34 3.16
CA VAL A 44 -3.75 1.04 3.00
C VAL A 44 -4.22 0.36 1.71
N GLN A 45 -3.41 -0.56 1.18
CA GLN A 45 -3.90 -1.47 0.15
C GLN A 45 -4.63 -2.63 0.83
N LEU A 46 -5.86 -2.90 0.40
CA LEU A 46 -6.74 -3.93 0.96
C LEU A 46 -6.07 -5.31 0.99
N GLY A 47 -6.07 -5.96 2.13
CA GLY A 47 -5.61 -7.33 2.34
C GLY A 47 -4.10 -7.51 2.41
N THR A 48 -3.32 -6.43 2.47
CA THR A 48 -1.88 -6.47 2.72
C THR A 48 -1.57 -6.56 4.21
N THR A 49 -0.32 -6.84 4.55
CA THR A 49 0.16 -6.80 5.95
C THR A 49 -0.02 -5.42 6.56
N GLY A 50 0.19 -4.36 5.77
CA GLY A 50 -0.08 -2.98 6.18
C GLY A 50 -1.54 -2.74 6.57
N ASP A 51 -2.51 -3.32 5.83
CA ASP A 51 -3.94 -3.26 6.19
C ASP A 51 -4.21 -4.00 7.51
N ILE A 52 -3.66 -5.21 7.66
CA ILE A 52 -3.87 -6.04 8.87
C ILE A 52 -3.37 -5.30 10.11
N TYR A 53 -2.15 -4.81 10.11
CA TYR A 53 -1.57 -4.12 11.26
C TYR A 53 -2.18 -2.73 11.49
N ALA A 54 -2.52 -2.00 10.43
CA ALA A 54 -3.20 -0.72 10.57
C ALA A 54 -4.59 -0.87 11.21
N SER A 55 -5.25 -2.03 11.05
CA SER A 55 -6.56 -2.31 11.66
C SER A 55 -6.53 -2.25 13.20
N ASP A 56 -5.39 -2.49 13.84
CA ASP A 56 -5.24 -2.37 15.29
C ASP A 56 -5.47 -0.93 15.78
N TYR A 57 -5.28 0.06 14.90
CA TYR A 57 -5.54 1.47 15.21
C TYR A 57 -7.02 1.86 15.08
N GLU A 58 -7.88 1.03 14.46
CA GLU A 58 -9.34 1.27 14.40
C GLU A 58 -9.99 1.02 15.77
N GLU A 59 -9.48 0.02 16.51
CA GLU A 59 -9.99 -0.37 17.83
C GLU A 59 -8.82 -0.50 18.82
N PRO A 60 -8.20 0.62 19.23
CA PRO A 60 -7.06 0.57 20.14
C PRO A 60 -7.44 -0.06 21.47
N ALA A 61 -6.54 -0.90 22.02
CA ALA A 61 -6.76 -1.60 23.27
C ALA A 61 -6.88 -0.65 24.48
N ASP A 62 -6.25 0.53 24.39
CA ASP A 62 -6.34 1.57 25.40
C ASP A 62 -7.45 2.57 25.02
N ALA A 63 -8.43 2.73 25.89
CA ALA A 63 -9.58 3.61 25.70
C ALA A 63 -9.21 5.11 25.61
N ASP A 64 -8.05 5.52 26.12
CA ASP A 64 -7.55 6.89 26.05
C ASP A 64 -6.82 7.18 24.71
N THR A 65 -6.50 6.14 23.95
CA THR A 65 -5.87 6.27 22.62
C THR A 65 -6.94 6.60 21.57
N PRO A 66 -6.79 7.70 20.79
CA PRO A 66 -7.75 8.01 19.74
C PRO A 66 -7.78 6.94 18.64
N ALA A 67 -8.98 6.47 18.30
CA ALA A 67 -9.16 5.54 17.19
C ALA A 67 -8.84 6.21 15.85
N SER A 68 -8.14 5.51 14.98
CA SER A 68 -7.82 5.94 13.61
C SER A 68 -8.88 5.47 12.62
N LYS A 69 -8.94 6.11 11.48
CA LYS A 69 -9.77 5.68 10.35
C LYS A 69 -8.91 5.01 9.30
N ILE A 70 -9.18 3.75 8.96
CA ILE A 70 -8.45 3.05 7.92
C ILE A 70 -9.25 3.08 6.61
N GLU A 71 -8.68 3.74 5.61
CA GLU A 71 -9.22 3.80 4.25
C GLU A 71 -8.54 2.76 3.37
N ARG A 72 -9.31 1.77 2.92
CA ARG A 72 -8.81 0.62 2.16
C ARG A 72 -8.98 0.82 0.67
N TYR A 73 -7.90 0.73 -0.06
CA TYR A 73 -7.85 0.90 -1.51
C TYR A 73 -7.50 -0.42 -2.20
N ASN A 74 -8.03 -0.65 -3.40
CA ASN A 74 -7.68 -1.84 -4.18
C ASN A 74 -6.25 -1.81 -4.72
N LYS A 75 -5.67 -0.62 -4.87
CA LYS A 75 -4.30 -0.40 -5.36
C LYS A 75 -3.59 0.65 -4.52
N GLY A 76 -2.27 0.45 -4.33
CA GLY A 76 -1.42 1.43 -3.65
C GLY A 76 -1.47 2.82 -4.29
N ASN A 77 -1.49 2.90 -5.62
CA ASN A 77 -1.62 4.17 -6.34
C ASN A 77 -2.88 4.96 -5.97
N ASP A 78 -4.01 4.29 -5.73
CA ASP A 78 -5.25 4.98 -5.35
C ASP A 78 -5.13 5.59 -3.94
N ALA A 79 -4.44 4.90 -3.00
CA ALA A 79 -4.11 5.43 -1.69
C ALA A 79 -3.19 6.66 -1.79
N VAL A 80 -2.14 6.58 -2.61
CA VAL A 80 -1.22 7.71 -2.86
C VAL A 80 -1.95 8.90 -3.48
N GLN A 81 -2.86 8.69 -4.43
CA GLN A 81 -3.67 9.77 -4.98
C GLN A 81 -4.62 10.40 -3.92
N ALA A 82 -5.17 9.61 -3.01
CA ALA A 82 -5.98 10.12 -1.91
C ALA A 82 -5.15 10.96 -0.93
N LEU A 83 -3.91 10.56 -0.63
CA LEU A 83 -2.95 11.35 0.16
C LEU A 83 -2.67 12.72 -0.50
N LYS A 84 -2.31 12.74 -1.77
CA LYS A 84 -2.05 13.98 -2.53
C LYS A 84 -3.26 14.90 -2.62
N GLN A 85 -4.47 14.34 -2.56
CA GLN A 85 -5.72 15.13 -2.52
C GLN A 85 -6.07 15.63 -1.11
N GLY A 86 -5.31 15.28 -0.09
CA GLY A 86 -5.57 15.63 1.29
C GLY A 86 -6.81 14.95 1.88
N LYS A 87 -7.12 13.73 1.42
CA LYS A 87 -8.24 12.93 1.94
C LYS A 87 -7.83 12.05 3.12
N ILE A 88 -6.56 11.70 3.17
CA ILE A 88 -5.92 10.87 4.21
C ILE A 88 -4.63 11.54 4.67
N ASP A 89 -4.17 11.19 5.87
CA ASP A 89 -3.00 11.79 6.51
C ASP A 89 -1.70 11.10 6.06
N CYS A 90 -1.72 9.79 5.86
CA CYS A 90 -0.57 8.99 5.43
C CYS A 90 -1.01 7.72 4.71
N VAL A 91 -0.04 7.01 4.12
CA VAL A 91 -0.21 5.69 3.50
C VAL A 91 0.76 4.72 4.17
N ILE A 92 0.28 3.54 4.55
CA ILE A 92 1.11 2.40 4.94
C ILE A 92 1.15 1.43 3.77
N ILE A 93 2.33 1.18 3.25
CA ILE A 93 2.58 0.37 2.06
C ILE A 93 4.00 -0.20 2.10
N ASP A 94 4.25 -1.28 1.39
CA ASP A 94 5.57 -1.91 1.29
C ASP A 94 6.62 -0.92 0.78
N GLU A 95 7.86 -1.06 1.26
CA GLU A 95 8.96 -0.12 1.00
C GLU A 95 9.25 0.08 -0.49
N GLN A 96 9.31 -0.99 -1.28
CA GLN A 96 9.67 -0.89 -2.70
C GLN A 96 8.62 -0.14 -3.54
N PRO A 97 7.31 -0.43 -3.43
CA PRO A 97 6.27 0.43 -3.98
C PRO A 97 6.35 1.88 -3.47
N ALA A 98 6.61 2.10 -2.18
CA ALA A 98 6.74 3.44 -1.62
C ALA A 98 7.88 4.23 -2.30
N LYS A 99 9.06 3.62 -2.48
CA LYS A 99 10.20 4.20 -3.20
C LYS A 99 9.82 4.58 -4.64
N ALA A 100 9.15 3.67 -5.37
CA ALA A 100 8.70 3.94 -6.74
C ALA A 100 7.70 5.11 -6.83
N PHE A 101 6.86 5.30 -5.82
CA PHE A 101 5.96 6.46 -5.77
C PHE A 101 6.69 7.75 -5.46
N VAL A 102 7.62 7.76 -4.52
CA VAL A 102 8.39 8.97 -4.14
C VAL A 102 9.31 9.42 -5.28
N GLU A 103 9.93 8.49 -6.01
CA GLU A 103 10.73 8.83 -7.21
C GLU A 103 9.95 9.62 -8.27
N LYS A 104 8.63 9.42 -8.36
CA LYS A 104 7.74 10.08 -9.33
C LYS A 104 6.98 11.28 -8.75
N ASN A 105 7.11 11.54 -7.44
CA ASN A 105 6.32 12.54 -6.74
C ASN A 105 7.18 13.28 -5.71
N ASP A 106 7.77 14.41 -6.11
CA ASP A 106 8.64 15.24 -5.26
C ASP A 106 7.94 15.84 -4.03
N ASP A 107 6.60 15.78 -3.99
CA ASP A 107 5.76 16.25 -2.90
C ASP A 107 5.48 15.17 -1.83
N LEU A 108 6.06 13.97 -1.99
CA LEU A 108 5.94 12.86 -1.04
C LEU A 108 7.30 12.52 -0.43
N LYS A 109 7.26 11.93 0.76
CA LYS A 109 8.43 11.37 1.44
C LYS A 109 8.08 10.03 2.09
N ILE A 110 9.06 9.17 2.25
CA ILE A 110 9.01 8.00 3.14
C ILE A 110 9.53 8.46 4.50
N LEU A 111 8.92 7.99 5.59
CA LEU A 111 9.44 8.22 6.94
C LEU A 111 10.63 7.29 7.19
N ASP A 112 11.59 7.75 8.01
CA ASP A 112 12.79 6.97 8.34
C ASP A 112 12.49 5.78 9.25
N GLU A 113 11.35 5.80 9.95
CA GLU A 113 10.91 4.75 10.86
C GLU A 113 10.12 3.70 10.10
N GLU A 114 10.52 2.44 10.22
CA GLU A 114 9.78 1.31 9.66
C GLU A 114 8.51 1.04 10.48
N PHE A 115 7.38 0.89 9.80
CA PHE A 115 6.11 0.56 10.46
C PHE A 115 6.09 -0.89 10.96
N ALA A 116 6.57 -1.83 10.14
CA ALA A 116 6.72 -3.24 10.47
C ALA A 116 7.79 -3.89 9.59
N VAL A 117 8.49 -4.88 10.13
CA VAL A 117 9.37 -5.75 9.36
C VAL A 117 8.63 -7.06 9.08
N GLU A 118 8.58 -7.45 7.81
CA GLU A 118 7.88 -8.67 7.38
C GLU A 118 8.73 -9.55 6.46
N GLU A 119 8.33 -10.81 6.34
CA GLU A 119 8.92 -11.77 5.44
C GLU A 119 7.89 -12.25 4.41
N TYR A 120 8.35 -12.48 3.18
CA TYR A 120 7.50 -13.02 2.12
C TYR A 120 7.54 -14.54 2.10
N ALA A 121 6.42 -15.19 1.83
CA ALA A 121 6.31 -16.62 1.73
C ALA A 121 5.42 -17.06 0.57
N ILE A 122 5.67 -18.28 0.09
CA ILE A 122 4.82 -18.95 -0.90
C ILE A 122 3.82 -19.82 -0.15
N CYS A 123 2.52 -19.54 -0.32
CA CYS A 123 1.44 -20.34 0.26
C CYS A 123 1.13 -21.55 -0.63
N ILE A 124 1.09 -22.74 -0.03
CA ILE A 124 0.77 -24.00 -0.70
C ILE A 124 -0.28 -24.72 0.14
N SER A 125 -1.20 -25.46 -0.50
CA SER A 125 -2.16 -26.29 0.23
C SER A 125 -1.45 -27.24 1.21
N LYS A 126 -1.94 -27.31 2.45
CA LYS A 126 -1.40 -28.19 3.49
C LYS A 126 -1.39 -29.67 3.10
N ASP A 127 -2.27 -30.04 2.16
CA ASP A 127 -2.39 -31.41 1.67
C ASP A 127 -1.35 -31.74 0.56
N ASN A 128 -0.70 -30.70 -0.02
CA ASN A 128 0.29 -30.87 -1.08
C ASN A 128 1.73 -30.78 -0.55
N LYS A 129 2.09 -31.75 0.29
CA LYS A 129 3.41 -31.81 0.93
C LYS A 129 4.55 -31.99 -0.08
N ASP A 130 4.33 -32.80 -1.10
CA ASP A 130 5.33 -33.07 -2.15
C ASP A 130 5.71 -31.78 -2.91
N LEU A 131 4.73 -30.93 -3.20
CA LEU A 131 4.98 -29.62 -3.82
C LEU A 131 5.74 -28.69 -2.87
N THR A 132 5.38 -28.69 -1.59
CA THR A 132 6.07 -27.89 -0.57
C THR A 132 7.55 -28.28 -0.47
N GLU A 133 7.85 -29.57 -0.42
CA GLU A 133 9.23 -30.08 -0.38
C GLU A 133 10.02 -29.71 -1.63
N LYS A 134 9.42 -29.85 -2.83
CA LYS A 134 10.05 -29.48 -4.10
C LYS A 134 10.36 -27.98 -4.19
N ILE A 135 9.41 -27.11 -3.78
CA ILE A 135 9.60 -25.66 -3.82
C ILE A 135 10.67 -25.25 -2.80
N ASN A 136 10.61 -25.79 -1.57
CA ASN A 136 11.63 -25.49 -0.56
C ASN A 136 13.02 -25.98 -0.99
N GLY A 137 13.13 -27.15 -1.64
CA GLY A 137 14.37 -27.64 -2.21
C GLY A 137 14.93 -26.69 -3.27
N ALA A 138 14.09 -26.28 -4.23
CA ALA A 138 14.49 -25.33 -5.27
C ALA A 138 14.92 -23.97 -4.69
N LEU A 139 14.21 -23.42 -3.70
CA LEU A 139 14.59 -22.19 -3.02
C LEU A 139 15.93 -22.33 -2.28
N ALA A 140 16.19 -23.50 -1.66
CA ALA A 140 17.48 -23.76 -1.01
C ALA A 140 18.64 -23.78 -2.01
N GLU A 141 18.46 -24.47 -3.17
CA GLU A 141 19.44 -24.50 -4.26
C GLU A 141 19.72 -23.09 -4.82
N LEU A 142 18.67 -22.31 -5.12
CA LEU A 142 18.80 -20.94 -5.62
C LEU A 142 19.45 -19.99 -4.61
N LYS A 143 19.33 -20.28 -3.33
CA LYS A 143 19.99 -19.53 -2.27
C LYS A 143 21.46 -19.92 -2.15
N GLU A 144 21.78 -21.20 -2.24
CA GLU A 144 23.13 -21.75 -2.14
C GLU A 144 24.01 -21.35 -3.33
N ASP A 145 23.48 -21.39 -4.55
CA ASP A 145 24.21 -21.03 -5.77
C ASP A 145 24.27 -19.50 -6.03
N GLY A 146 23.60 -18.70 -5.20
CA GLY A 146 23.58 -17.25 -5.29
C GLY A 146 22.57 -16.66 -6.27
N THR A 147 21.82 -17.49 -6.99
CA THR A 147 20.81 -17.05 -7.98
C THR A 147 19.72 -16.18 -7.33
N LEU A 148 19.25 -16.56 -6.13
CA LEU A 148 18.24 -15.78 -5.42
C LEU A 148 18.76 -14.39 -5.04
N ASN A 149 20.03 -14.27 -4.62
CA ASN A 149 20.66 -12.98 -4.33
C ASN A 149 20.78 -12.12 -5.59
N GLN A 150 21.12 -12.73 -6.73
CA GLN A 150 21.18 -12.04 -8.02
C GLN A 150 19.81 -11.51 -8.44
N ILE A 151 18.75 -12.31 -8.31
CA ILE A 151 17.37 -11.90 -8.60
C ILE A 151 16.99 -10.73 -7.68
N THR A 152 17.22 -10.84 -6.38
CA THR A 152 16.94 -9.78 -5.42
C THR A 152 17.68 -8.49 -5.80
N ALA A 153 18.99 -8.56 -6.03
CA ALA A 153 19.79 -7.40 -6.42
C ALA A 153 19.28 -6.74 -7.71
N ASN A 154 18.88 -7.56 -8.70
CA ASN A 154 18.42 -7.01 -9.99
C ASN A 154 17.04 -6.36 -9.94
N TYR A 155 16.12 -6.89 -9.13
CA TYR A 155 14.71 -6.45 -9.17
C TYR A 155 14.33 -5.51 -8.04
N ILE A 156 14.99 -5.60 -6.87
CA ILE A 156 14.68 -4.79 -5.68
C ILE A 156 15.90 -4.13 -5.03
N GLY A 157 17.11 -4.30 -5.58
CA GLY A 157 18.33 -3.62 -5.07
C GLY A 157 18.39 -2.18 -5.53
N ASP A 158 18.55 -1.23 -4.61
CA ASP A 158 18.53 0.20 -4.90
C ASP A 158 19.54 0.62 -5.99
N ASP A 159 20.81 0.23 -5.84
CA ASP A 159 21.90 0.61 -6.77
C ASP A 159 22.15 -0.42 -7.87
N THR A 160 21.50 -1.58 -7.81
CA THR A 160 21.77 -2.73 -8.69
C THR A 160 20.59 -3.12 -9.58
N LYS A 161 19.43 -2.46 -9.41
CA LYS A 161 18.22 -2.71 -10.18
C LYS A 161 18.47 -2.61 -11.68
N GLY A 162 18.11 -3.67 -12.42
CA GLY A 162 18.25 -3.74 -13.87
C GLY A 162 19.67 -4.03 -14.38
N THR A 163 20.67 -4.23 -13.50
CA THR A 163 22.06 -4.47 -13.89
C THR A 163 22.36 -5.91 -14.30
N CYS A 164 21.59 -6.89 -13.78
CA CYS A 164 21.82 -8.29 -14.01
C CYS A 164 20.48 -9.07 -14.07
N PRO A 165 19.66 -8.92 -15.14
CA PRO A 165 18.40 -9.60 -15.28
C PRO A 165 18.60 -11.12 -15.24
N TYR A 166 17.69 -11.82 -14.56
CA TYR A 166 17.69 -13.26 -14.51
C TYR A 166 17.29 -13.84 -15.87
N GLU A 167 18.12 -14.71 -16.40
CA GLU A 167 17.84 -15.47 -17.63
C GLU A 167 17.56 -16.93 -17.27
N SER A 168 16.39 -17.42 -17.66
CA SER A 168 16.06 -18.85 -17.49
C SER A 168 16.99 -19.72 -18.32
N PRO A 169 17.49 -20.84 -17.78
CA PRO A 169 18.28 -21.79 -18.57
C PRO A 169 17.53 -22.26 -19.83
N GLU A 170 18.21 -22.32 -20.97
CA GLU A 170 17.60 -22.74 -22.25
C GLU A 170 17.06 -24.18 -22.24
N ASN A 171 17.74 -25.06 -21.49
CA ASN A 171 17.49 -26.52 -21.48
C ASN A 171 16.67 -26.95 -20.22
N VAL A 172 15.62 -26.24 -19.90
CA VAL A 172 14.72 -26.63 -18.80
C VAL A 172 13.81 -27.76 -19.25
N ASP A 173 13.80 -28.87 -18.50
CA ASP A 173 12.81 -29.93 -18.68
C ASP A 173 11.40 -29.43 -18.34
N ARG A 174 10.55 -29.33 -19.36
CA ARG A 174 9.16 -28.89 -19.26
C ARG A 174 8.16 -30.04 -19.27
N SER A 175 8.61 -31.28 -19.15
CA SER A 175 7.76 -32.48 -19.16
C SER A 175 7.07 -32.74 -17.82
N ASN A 176 7.44 -32.02 -16.78
CA ASN A 176 6.95 -32.22 -15.39
C ASN A 176 5.52 -31.68 -15.12
N GLY A 177 4.80 -31.31 -16.17
CA GLY A 177 3.42 -30.83 -16.07
C GLY A 177 3.33 -29.30 -15.88
N THR A 178 2.18 -28.85 -15.39
CA THR A 178 1.88 -27.42 -15.22
C THR A 178 1.73 -27.07 -13.76
N LEU A 179 2.45 -26.06 -13.30
CA LEU A 179 2.21 -25.40 -12.01
C LEU A 179 1.37 -24.15 -12.22
N THR A 180 0.25 -24.07 -11.52
CA THR A 180 -0.59 -22.85 -11.51
C THR A 180 -0.28 -22.03 -10.27
N MET A 181 0.12 -20.79 -10.49
CA MET A 181 0.44 -19.82 -9.45
C MET A 181 -0.56 -18.65 -9.49
N ALA A 182 -0.98 -18.18 -8.32
CA ALA A 182 -1.71 -16.92 -8.17
C ALA A 182 -0.80 -15.89 -7.50
N THR A 183 -0.80 -14.68 -8.02
CA THR A 183 -0.03 -13.56 -7.45
C THR A 183 -0.80 -12.25 -7.63
N ASN A 184 -0.48 -11.25 -6.82
CA ASN A 184 -0.92 -9.89 -7.05
C ASN A 184 0.13 -9.19 -7.93
N ALA A 185 -0.27 -8.81 -9.14
CA ALA A 185 0.58 -8.09 -10.09
C ALA A 185 0.21 -6.58 -10.17
N ALA A 186 -0.50 -6.05 -9.17
CA ALA A 186 -0.92 -4.64 -9.11
C ALA A 186 0.09 -3.74 -8.37
N PHE A 187 1.25 -4.25 -8.02
CA PHE A 187 2.39 -3.47 -7.54
C PHE A 187 3.14 -2.86 -8.74
N GLU A 188 3.51 -1.59 -8.62
CA GLU A 188 4.25 -0.83 -9.65
C GLU A 188 5.76 -0.94 -9.49
#